data_5a231600819bec0bb144ed2bcabdba37
#
_entry.id   5a231600819bec0bb144ed2bcabdba37
#
_cell.length_a   1.000
_cell.length_b   1.000
_cell.length_c   1.000
_cell.angle_alpha   90.00
_cell.angle_beta   90.00
_cell.angle_gamma   90.00
#
_symmetry.space_group_name_H-M   'P 1'
#
loop_
_entity.id
_entity.type
_entity.pdbx_description
1 polymer ?
#
loop_
_entity_poly.entity_id
_entity_poly.type
_entity_poly.pdbx_seq_one_letter_code
_entity_poly.pdbx_strand_id
1 'polypeptide(L)'
;MPKIIPPLEEITPQSFKETFHRILEVKKRAGLTPILDNPPDLFDRAKLYGIQYRNGSWNWASNIWSRSAKNTVVIERDEDLKEEHKLLLMRVLEHILAQGPLIKVDGYVGKPGTKAQMHARVYVDPQFPDLAYRWKQLVFEAPPDEDPDIEVFMIPHYLGNPNIPGTDRMLMVMRFPHHYFTVITVSSYQGEVKKAVLTHWIFHVYKRGGTGEHASLREFSVKTVEGEWKRIVMAVWGLTGTGKSTHGLYVWTPDNSKKYVEEFGINPLDYVKDQVIKNDDIVAIFEDRVIGSE
;
A
#
# COMPACT_ATOMS: atom_id res chain seq x y z
N MET A 1 15.10 17.51 -30.89
CA MET A 1 13.92 16.94 -30.23
C MET A 1 13.65 17.76 -29.00
N PRO A 2 12.42 18.17 -28.70
CA PRO A 2 12.13 18.80 -27.41
C PRO A 2 12.56 17.87 -26.27
N LYS A 3 13.19 18.43 -25.24
CA LYS A 3 13.55 17.65 -24.05
C LYS A 3 12.25 17.10 -23.45
N ILE A 4 12.15 15.78 -23.32
CA ILE A 4 10.96 15.09 -22.76
C ILE A 4 10.81 15.48 -21.29
N ILE A 5 11.91 15.49 -20.56
CA ILE A 5 11.98 15.84 -19.14
C ILE A 5 12.27 17.34 -19.04
N PRO A 6 11.47 18.09 -18.27
CA PRO A 6 11.68 19.52 -18.08
C PRO A 6 12.97 19.83 -17.30
N PRO A 7 13.47 21.04 -17.36
CA PRO A 7 14.59 21.47 -16.53
C PRO A 7 14.23 21.46 -15.04
N LEU A 8 15.26 21.41 -14.17
CA LEU A 8 15.08 21.21 -12.74
C LEU A 8 14.14 22.23 -12.08
N GLU A 9 14.24 23.47 -12.47
CA GLU A 9 13.43 24.58 -11.95
C GLU A 9 11.92 24.41 -12.22
N GLU A 10 11.56 23.72 -13.30
CA GLU A 10 10.18 23.46 -13.72
C GLU A 10 9.60 22.15 -13.10
N ILE A 11 10.40 21.40 -12.35
CA ILE A 11 9.92 20.19 -11.68
C ILE A 11 8.99 20.56 -10.52
N THR A 12 7.75 20.13 -10.65
CA THR A 12 6.69 20.21 -9.65
C THR A 12 6.01 18.84 -9.51
N PRO A 13 5.18 18.60 -8.50
CA PRO A 13 4.37 17.38 -8.43
C PRO A 13 3.50 17.17 -9.68
N GLN A 14 2.91 18.23 -10.20
CA GLN A 14 2.08 18.17 -11.39
C GLN A 14 2.93 17.88 -12.64
N SER A 15 4.04 18.59 -12.85
CA SER A 15 4.90 18.37 -14.02
C SER A 15 5.55 16.98 -14.02
N PHE A 16 5.78 16.38 -12.84
CA PHE A 16 6.25 15.00 -12.70
C PHE A 16 5.23 14.02 -13.31
N LYS A 17 3.95 14.09 -12.93
CA LYS A 17 2.89 13.23 -13.45
C LYS A 17 2.70 13.43 -14.97
N GLU A 18 2.63 14.66 -15.43
CA GLU A 18 2.50 14.97 -16.85
C GLU A 18 3.68 14.45 -17.68
N THR A 19 4.90 14.60 -17.16
CA THR A 19 6.11 14.10 -17.81
C THR A 19 6.15 12.57 -17.83
N PHE A 20 5.73 11.91 -16.74
CA PHE A 20 5.58 10.47 -16.71
C PHE A 20 4.66 9.98 -17.83
N HIS A 21 3.46 10.52 -17.97
CA HIS A 21 2.54 10.16 -19.05
C HIS A 21 3.13 10.45 -20.45
N ARG A 22 3.83 11.56 -20.60
CA ARG A 22 4.54 11.89 -21.85
C ARG A 22 5.62 10.85 -22.18
N ILE A 23 6.36 10.36 -21.20
CA ILE A 23 7.34 9.28 -21.38
C ILE A 23 6.65 8.01 -21.90
N LEU A 24 5.52 7.63 -21.32
CA LEU A 24 4.77 6.46 -21.77
C LEU A 24 4.33 6.60 -23.24
N GLU A 25 3.81 7.77 -23.62
CA GLU A 25 3.40 8.04 -25.00
C GLU A 25 4.57 8.01 -25.98
N VAL A 26 5.73 8.58 -25.61
CA VAL A 26 6.93 8.56 -26.45
C VAL A 26 7.40 7.11 -26.67
N LYS A 27 7.40 6.29 -25.62
CA LYS A 27 7.77 4.87 -25.72
C LYS A 27 6.81 4.11 -26.63
N LYS A 28 5.49 4.31 -26.50
CA LYS A 28 4.48 3.70 -27.37
C LYS A 28 4.70 4.07 -28.84
N ARG A 29 4.93 5.36 -29.13
CA ARG A 29 5.22 5.84 -30.50
C ARG A 29 6.51 5.26 -31.08
N ALA A 30 7.48 4.90 -30.22
CA ALA A 30 8.69 4.23 -30.61
C ALA A 30 8.53 2.69 -30.78
N GLY A 31 7.30 2.16 -30.68
CA GLY A 31 7.01 0.73 -30.78
C GLY A 31 7.37 -0.08 -29.53
N LEU A 32 7.66 0.58 -28.41
CA LEU A 32 7.98 -0.08 -27.14
C LEU A 32 6.71 -0.31 -26.32
N THR A 33 6.71 -1.34 -25.49
CA THR A 33 5.69 -1.57 -24.46
C THR A 33 6.12 -0.83 -23.19
N PRO A 34 5.53 0.30 -22.82
CA PRO A 34 5.97 1.06 -21.65
C PRO A 34 5.43 0.51 -20.33
N ILE A 35 4.30 -0.18 -20.39
CA ILE A 35 3.56 -0.71 -19.23
C ILE A 35 3.17 -2.16 -19.47
N LEU A 36 3.39 -3.02 -18.48
CA LEU A 36 2.79 -4.33 -18.33
C LEU A 36 1.56 -4.15 -17.43
N ASP A 37 0.40 -4.09 -18.06
CA ASP A 37 -0.84 -3.81 -17.35
C ASP A 37 -1.40 -5.08 -16.70
N ASN A 38 -1.39 -5.11 -15.38
CA ASN A 38 -1.96 -6.16 -14.55
C ASN A 38 -1.68 -7.59 -15.12
N PRO A 39 -0.41 -7.93 -15.39
CA PRO A 39 -0.08 -9.09 -16.18
C PRO A 39 -0.66 -10.37 -15.55
N PRO A 40 -1.30 -11.26 -16.36
CA PRO A 40 -1.94 -12.47 -15.85
C PRO A 40 -0.93 -13.46 -15.24
N ASP A 41 0.33 -13.43 -15.68
CA ASP A 41 1.43 -14.24 -15.21
C ASP A 41 2.23 -13.61 -14.05
N LEU A 42 1.64 -12.61 -13.37
CA LEU A 42 2.33 -11.85 -12.32
C LEU A 42 2.85 -12.73 -11.18
N PHE A 43 2.08 -13.74 -10.77
CA PHE A 43 2.54 -14.70 -9.77
C PHE A 43 3.72 -15.53 -10.26
N ASP A 44 3.68 -15.99 -11.51
CA ASP A 44 4.79 -16.78 -12.08
C ASP A 44 6.07 -15.96 -12.18
N ARG A 45 5.96 -14.68 -12.50
CA ARG A 45 7.10 -13.74 -12.44
C ARG A 45 7.60 -13.57 -11.02
N ALA A 46 6.71 -13.39 -10.04
CA ALA A 46 7.06 -13.20 -8.65
C ALA A 46 7.77 -14.43 -8.05
N LYS A 47 7.35 -15.64 -8.41
CA LYS A 47 7.97 -16.90 -7.96
C LYS A 47 9.47 -17.00 -8.29
N LEU A 48 9.94 -16.36 -9.36
CA LEU A 48 11.35 -16.37 -9.75
C LEU A 48 12.27 -15.71 -8.71
N TYR A 49 11.72 -14.87 -7.86
CA TYR A 49 12.43 -14.10 -6.83
C TYR A 49 12.07 -14.53 -5.40
N GLY A 50 11.22 -15.56 -5.25
CA GLY A 50 10.74 -16.05 -3.98
C GLY A 50 11.26 -17.42 -3.59
N ILE A 51 11.07 -17.78 -2.34
CA ILE A 51 11.34 -19.11 -1.78
C ILE A 51 10.01 -19.71 -1.30
N GLN A 52 9.68 -20.89 -1.83
CA GLN A 52 8.52 -21.62 -1.35
C GLN A 52 8.88 -22.48 -0.14
N TYR A 53 8.12 -22.35 0.94
CA TYR A 53 8.24 -23.19 2.11
C TYR A 53 7.50 -24.52 1.96
N ARG A 54 7.81 -25.50 2.83
CA ARG A 54 7.20 -26.83 2.81
C ARG A 54 5.68 -26.82 2.98
N ASN A 55 5.13 -25.80 3.63
CA ASN A 55 3.69 -25.62 3.80
C ASN A 55 3.00 -24.96 2.58
N GLY A 56 3.73 -24.75 1.48
CA GLY A 56 3.23 -24.15 0.26
C GLY A 56 3.25 -22.62 0.24
N SER A 57 3.51 -21.95 1.36
CA SER A 57 3.62 -20.48 1.39
C SER A 57 4.89 -19.98 0.71
N TRP A 58 4.83 -18.76 0.20
CA TRP A 58 5.95 -18.08 -0.47
C TRP A 58 6.51 -16.96 0.40
N ASN A 59 7.82 -16.80 0.35
CA ASN A 59 8.53 -15.70 1.00
C ASN A 59 9.38 -14.94 -0.01
N TRP A 60 9.29 -13.61 0.02
CA TRP A 60 10.12 -12.69 -0.76
C TRP A 60 10.89 -11.80 0.20
N ALA A 61 12.21 -11.90 0.13
CA ALA A 61 13.07 -11.06 0.95
C ALA A 61 13.19 -9.65 0.36
N SER A 62 13.23 -8.65 1.22
CA SER A 62 13.62 -7.31 0.80
C SER A 62 15.14 -7.27 0.62
N ASN A 63 15.58 -7.14 -0.64
CA ASN A 63 17.01 -7.15 -0.98
C ASN A 63 17.65 -5.78 -0.79
N ILE A 64 16.86 -4.73 -0.80
CA ILE A 64 17.28 -3.36 -0.68
C ILE A 64 16.49 -2.75 0.47
N TRP A 65 17.18 -2.24 1.44
CA TRP A 65 16.68 -1.54 2.63
C TRP A 65 15.20 -1.74 2.96
N SER A 66 14.94 -2.22 4.13
CA SER A 66 13.62 -2.11 4.75
C SER A 66 13.30 -0.64 5.05
N ARG A 67 12.12 -0.37 5.49
CA ARG A 67 11.62 0.99 5.79
C ARG A 67 12.58 1.84 6.63
N SER A 68 12.59 3.14 6.36
CA SER A 68 13.19 4.14 7.25
C SER A 68 12.29 5.37 7.34
N ALA A 69 11.72 5.62 8.50
CA ALA A 69 10.91 6.82 8.76
C ALA A 69 11.72 8.12 8.59
N LYS A 70 13.03 8.06 8.82
CA LYS A 70 13.93 9.23 8.67
C LYS A 70 14.02 9.73 7.23
N ASN A 71 13.75 8.86 6.26
CA ASN A 71 13.89 9.16 4.84
C ASN A 71 12.51 9.33 4.16
N THR A 72 11.45 9.50 4.94
CA THR A 72 10.13 9.84 4.45
C THR A 72 9.92 11.33 4.55
N VAL A 73 9.65 11.96 3.42
CA VAL A 73 9.33 13.39 3.32
C VAL A 73 7.87 13.54 2.89
N VAL A 74 7.13 14.38 3.58
CA VAL A 74 5.76 14.76 3.22
C VAL A 74 5.83 16.17 2.67
N ILE A 75 5.44 16.36 1.43
CA ILE A 75 5.38 17.63 0.74
C ILE A 75 3.92 18.08 0.71
N GLU A 76 3.54 18.93 1.64
CA GLU A 76 2.16 19.39 1.77
C GLU A 76 1.83 20.52 0.79
N ARG A 77 2.80 21.38 0.50
CA ARG A 77 2.66 22.49 -0.45
C ARG A 77 3.77 22.44 -1.48
N ASP A 78 3.50 22.86 -2.68
CA ASP A 78 4.48 22.85 -3.77
C ASP A 78 5.71 23.70 -3.45
N GLU A 79 5.56 24.76 -2.63
CA GLU A 79 6.66 25.60 -2.15
C GLU A 79 7.63 24.87 -1.21
N ASP A 80 7.18 23.79 -0.57
CA ASP A 80 8.01 22.97 0.33
C ASP A 80 8.92 21.99 -0.45
N LEU A 81 8.79 21.95 -1.79
CA LEU A 81 9.58 21.10 -2.67
C LEU A 81 10.98 21.69 -2.88
N LYS A 82 11.94 21.18 -2.13
CA LYS A 82 13.34 21.59 -2.20
C LYS A 82 14.01 21.14 -3.50
N GLU A 83 15.14 21.79 -3.84
CA GLU A 83 15.92 21.45 -5.04
C GLU A 83 16.36 19.98 -5.06
N GLU A 84 16.79 19.44 -3.92
CA GLU A 84 17.14 18.01 -3.78
C GLU A 84 15.96 17.08 -4.10
N HIS A 85 14.75 17.46 -3.72
CA HIS A 85 13.54 16.69 -4.04
C HIS A 85 13.21 16.76 -5.54
N LYS A 86 13.31 17.95 -6.14
CA LYS A 86 13.13 18.17 -7.59
C LYS A 86 14.13 17.33 -8.39
N LEU A 87 15.40 17.34 -7.96
CA LEU A 87 16.46 16.55 -8.59
C LEU A 87 16.15 15.05 -8.52
N LEU A 88 15.66 14.55 -7.39
CA LEU A 88 15.28 13.14 -7.26
C LEU A 88 14.10 12.79 -8.19
N LEU A 89 13.05 13.60 -8.24
CA LEU A 89 11.93 13.40 -9.16
C LEU A 89 12.38 13.39 -10.62
N MET A 90 13.25 14.34 -11.02
CA MET A 90 13.82 14.38 -12.36
C MET A 90 14.60 13.10 -12.68
N ARG A 91 15.43 12.62 -11.75
CA ARG A 91 16.22 11.40 -11.93
C ARG A 91 15.35 10.13 -12.00
N VAL A 92 14.26 10.09 -11.24
CA VAL A 92 13.27 9.01 -11.36
C VAL A 92 12.64 9.00 -12.75
N LEU A 93 12.28 10.15 -13.30
CA LEU A 93 11.77 10.25 -14.68
C LEU A 93 12.79 9.81 -15.72
N GLU A 94 14.07 10.20 -15.57
CA GLU A 94 15.17 9.74 -16.43
C GLU A 94 15.33 8.23 -16.36
N HIS A 95 15.26 7.65 -15.16
CA HIS A 95 15.31 6.20 -14.97
C HIS A 95 14.14 5.49 -15.67
N ILE A 96 12.90 5.98 -15.48
CA ILE A 96 11.72 5.43 -16.14
C ILE A 96 11.83 5.55 -17.66
N LEU A 97 12.38 6.64 -18.18
CA LEU A 97 12.61 6.82 -19.61
C LEU A 97 13.60 5.78 -20.17
N ALA A 98 14.66 5.50 -19.43
CA ALA A 98 15.74 4.61 -19.85
C ALA A 98 15.42 3.12 -19.69
N GLN A 99 14.56 2.75 -18.72
CA GLN A 99 14.28 1.36 -18.37
C GLN A 99 13.18 0.73 -19.25
N GLY A 100 13.00 -0.60 -19.08
CA GLY A 100 11.91 -1.38 -19.69
C GLY A 100 10.53 -1.02 -19.18
N PRO A 101 9.53 -1.84 -19.48
CA PRO A 101 8.15 -1.57 -19.07
C PRO A 101 8.02 -1.64 -17.55
N LEU A 102 7.26 -0.70 -16.95
CA LEU A 102 6.83 -0.83 -15.56
C LEU A 102 5.67 -1.83 -15.46
N ILE A 103 5.57 -2.55 -14.36
CA ILE A 103 4.38 -3.33 -14.01
C ILE A 103 3.37 -2.36 -13.39
N LYS A 104 2.16 -2.31 -13.95
CA LYS A 104 1.04 -1.53 -13.41
C LYS A 104 0.03 -2.48 -12.76
N VAL A 105 -0.40 -2.16 -11.54
CA VAL A 105 -1.46 -2.88 -10.83
C VAL A 105 -2.47 -1.88 -10.30
N ASP A 106 -3.71 -2.04 -10.72
CA ASP A 106 -4.87 -1.29 -10.26
C ASP A 106 -5.63 -2.06 -9.18
N GLY A 107 -6.22 -1.34 -8.23
CA GLY A 107 -7.07 -1.92 -7.20
C GLY A 107 -7.80 -0.86 -6.37
N TYR A 108 -8.98 -1.22 -5.84
CA TYR A 108 -9.68 -0.37 -4.90
C TYR A 108 -9.20 -0.62 -3.48
N VAL A 109 -8.94 0.46 -2.74
CA VAL A 109 -8.73 0.49 -1.29
C VAL A 109 -9.98 1.07 -0.63
N GLY A 110 -10.41 0.45 0.47
CA GLY A 110 -11.74 0.66 1.01
C GLY A 110 -12.81 -0.09 0.21
N LYS A 111 -13.77 -0.64 0.91
CA LYS A 111 -14.79 -1.50 0.28
C LYS A 111 -15.48 -0.79 -0.90
N PRO A 112 -15.53 -1.42 -2.09
CA PRO A 112 -16.21 -0.87 -3.26
C PRO A 112 -17.66 -0.47 -2.98
N GLY A 113 -18.10 0.66 -3.55
CA GLY A 113 -19.43 1.23 -3.35
C GLY A 113 -19.62 1.98 -2.03
N THR A 114 -18.56 2.20 -1.26
CA THR A 114 -18.61 2.99 -0.03
C THR A 114 -17.92 4.34 -0.19
N LYS A 115 -18.20 5.28 0.74
CA LYS A 115 -17.50 6.59 0.76
C LYS A 115 -16.01 6.51 1.11
N ALA A 116 -15.50 5.33 1.48
CA ALA A 116 -14.08 5.08 1.71
C ALA A 116 -13.36 4.51 0.48
N GLN A 117 -14.08 4.17 -0.59
CA GLN A 117 -13.47 3.63 -1.79
C GLN A 117 -12.55 4.66 -2.46
N MET A 118 -11.34 4.23 -2.82
CA MET A 118 -10.42 4.94 -3.70
C MET A 118 -9.78 3.97 -4.67
N HIS A 119 -9.61 4.40 -5.92
CA HIS A 119 -8.85 3.66 -6.93
C HIS A 119 -7.36 3.97 -6.78
N ALA A 120 -6.58 2.96 -6.44
CA ALA A 120 -5.13 3.07 -6.30
C ALA A 120 -4.42 2.34 -7.45
N ARG A 121 -3.47 3.02 -8.06
CA ARG A 121 -2.60 2.50 -9.12
C ARG A 121 -1.16 2.49 -8.64
N VAL A 122 -0.53 1.32 -8.72
CA VAL A 122 0.87 1.14 -8.35
C VAL A 122 1.69 0.79 -9.57
N TYR A 123 2.74 1.56 -9.82
CA TYR A 123 3.74 1.30 -10.84
C TYR A 123 4.99 0.73 -10.17
N VAL A 124 5.42 -0.44 -10.59
CA VAL A 124 6.56 -1.15 -10.00
C VAL A 124 7.60 -1.42 -11.07
N ASP A 125 8.86 -1.23 -10.73
CA ASP A 125 9.99 -1.67 -11.55
C ASP A 125 9.86 -3.17 -11.88
N PRO A 126 10.03 -3.61 -13.14
CA PRO A 126 9.75 -4.97 -13.59
C PRO A 126 10.63 -6.03 -12.95
N GLN A 127 11.72 -5.65 -12.32
CA GLN A 127 12.61 -6.56 -11.59
C GLN A 127 12.10 -6.87 -10.16
N PHE A 128 10.99 -6.27 -9.74
CA PHE A 128 10.35 -6.52 -8.44
C PHE A 128 8.88 -6.94 -8.59
N PRO A 129 8.59 -7.97 -9.40
CA PRO A 129 7.20 -8.38 -9.66
C PRO A 129 6.47 -8.89 -8.42
N ASP A 130 7.21 -9.32 -7.39
CA ASP A 130 6.67 -9.73 -6.10
C ASP A 130 5.99 -8.57 -5.37
N LEU A 131 6.49 -7.34 -5.49
CA LEU A 131 5.86 -6.17 -4.89
C LEU A 131 4.50 -5.90 -5.54
N ALA A 132 4.42 -5.98 -6.86
CA ALA A 132 3.19 -5.83 -7.60
C ALA A 132 2.20 -6.97 -7.28
N TYR A 133 2.68 -8.21 -7.24
CA TYR A 133 1.86 -9.37 -6.89
C TYR A 133 1.26 -9.25 -5.48
N ARG A 134 2.10 -8.97 -4.49
CA ARG A 134 1.66 -8.81 -3.09
C ARG A 134 0.70 -7.63 -2.92
N TRP A 135 0.89 -6.55 -3.67
CA TRP A 135 -0.06 -5.44 -3.69
C TRP A 135 -1.42 -5.90 -4.23
N LYS A 136 -1.44 -6.60 -5.35
CA LYS A 136 -2.67 -7.14 -5.95
C LYS A 136 -3.48 -8.04 -5.01
N GLN A 137 -2.81 -8.73 -4.07
CA GLN A 137 -3.48 -9.59 -3.08
C GLN A 137 -4.16 -8.81 -1.95
N LEU A 138 -3.87 -7.50 -1.82
CA LEU A 138 -4.35 -6.66 -0.73
C LEU A 138 -5.51 -5.73 -1.13
N VAL A 139 -5.89 -5.73 -2.40
CA VAL A 139 -6.86 -4.76 -2.92
C VAL A 139 -8.05 -5.45 -3.57
N PHE A 140 -9.18 -4.75 -3.61
CA PHE A 140 -10.31 -5.19 -4.40
C PHE A 140 -10.05 -4.92 -5.90
N GLU A 141 -10.67 -5.70 -6.77
CA GLU A 141 -10.54 -5.48 -8.22
C GLU A 141 -11.03 -4.09 -8.63
N ALA A 142 -10.26 -3.42 -9.46
CA ALA A 142 -10.60 -2.13 -10.06
C ALA A 142 -10.41 -2.18 -11.57
N PRO A 143 -11.22 -1.44 -12.35
CA PRO A 143 -11.05 -1.35 -13.80
C PRO A 143 -9.70 -0.69 -14.15
N PRO A 144 -8.94 -1.26 -15.09
CA PRO A 144 -7.63 -0.71 -15.46
C PRO A 144 -7.70 0.58 -16.29
N ASP A 145 -8.86 0.86 -16.88
CA ASP A 145 -9.09 1.97 -17.81
C ASP A 145 -9.61 3.25 -17.10
N GLU A 146 -9.91 3.17 -15.80
CA GLU A 146 -10.31 4.33 -15.02
C GLU A 146 -9.09 5.10 -14.50
N ASP A 147 -9.20 6.42 -14.45
CA ASP A 147 -8.17 7.26 -13.83
C ASP A 147 -8.09 6.97 -12.33
N PRO A 148 -6.88 6.74 -11.79
CA PRO A 148 -6.72 6.45 -10.37
C PRO A 148 -6.86 7.71 -9.51
N ASP A 149 -7.41 7.52 -8.31
CA ASP A 149 -7.37 8.54 -7.25
C ASP A 149 -5.96 8.66 -6.65
N ILE A 150 -5.25 7.53 -6.52
CA ILE A 150 -3.92 7.44 -5.88
C ILE A 150 -2.94 6.78 -6.86
N GLU A 151 -1.74 7.34 -6.97
CA GLU A 151 -0.64 6.75 -7.73
C GLU A 151 0.59 6.52 -6.85
N VAL A 152 1.20 5.35 -6.98
CA VAL A 152 2.46 5.03 -6.29
C VAL A 152 3.49 4.57 -7.31
N PHE A 153 4.65 5.20 -7.28
CA PHE A 153 5.79 4.89 -8.13
C PHE A 153 6.86 4.19 -7.28
N MET A 154 6.94 2.87 -7.40
CA MET A 154 7.88 2.03 -6.67
C MET A 154 9.07 1.68 -7.57
N ILE A 155 10.17 2.41 -7.39
CA ILE A 155 11.38 2.33 -8.23
C ILE A 155 12.59 1.93 -7.37
N PRO A 156 12.67 0.66 -6.91
CA PRO A 156 13.71 0.22 -5.98
C PRO A 156 15.13 0.28 -6.55
N HIS A 157 15.27 0.12 -7.86
CA HIS A 157 16.58 0.16 -8.55
C HIS A 157 17.21 1.52 -8.59
N TYR A 158 16.45 2.59 -8.39
CA TYR A 158 17.07 3.89 -8.33
C TYR A 158 17.81 4.04 -7.00
N LEU A 159 19.12 3.84 -7.05
CA LEU A 159 20.02 3.88 -5.88
C LEU A 159 20.64 5.27 -5.64
N GLY A 160 20.28 6.24 -6.46
CA GLY A 160 20.93 7.56 -6.46
C GLY A 160 22.24 7.56 -7.24
N ASN A 161 22.89 8.72 -7.25
CA ASN A 161 24.21 8.90 -7.87
C ASN A 161 25.17 9.48 -6.82
N PRO A 162 26.24 8.76 -6.45
CA PRO A 162 27.18 9.22 -5.43
C PRO A 162 27.93 10.52 -5.81
N ASN A 163 27.92 10.91 -7.09
CA ASN A 163 28.55 12.13 -7.57
C ASN A 163 27.58 13.34 -7.55
N ILE A 164 26.31 13.13 -7.18
CA ILE A 164 25.32 14.20 -7.11
C ILE A 164 24.90 14.34 -5.65
N PRO A 165 25.26 15.45 -4.98
CA PRO A 165 24.87 15.69 -3.60
C PRO A 165 23.34 15.57 -3.40
N GLY A 166 22.92 14.96 -2.28
CA GLY A 166 21.51 14.78 -1.93
C GLY A 166 20.80 13.62 -2.64
N THR A 167 21.45 12.93 -3.58
CA THR A 167 20.86 11.79 -4.29
C THR A 167 21.59 10.46 -4.02
N ASP A 168 22.72 10.49 -3.33
CA ASP A 168 23.53 9.35 -3.03
C ASP A 168 22.95 8.54 -1.85
N ARG A 169 22.69 7.26 -2.06
CA ARG A 169 22.31 6.27 -1.04
C ARG A 169 21.03 6.58 -0.24
N MET A 170 20.19 7.48 -0.70
CA MET A 170 19.01 7.84 0.06
C MET A 170 17.81 7.01 -0.35
N LEU A 171 17.41 6.09 0.53
CA LEU A 171 16.03 5.69 0.59
C LEU A 171 15.23 6.98 0.75
N MET A 172 14.43 7.32 -0.23
CA MET A 172 13.51 8.43 -0.12
C MET A 172 12.10 8.00 -0.50
N VAL A 173 11.20 8.24 0.44
CA VAL A 173 9.77 8.15 0.21
C VAL A 173 9.24 9.57 0.21
N MET A 174 8.87 10.06 -0.96
CA MET A 174 8.26 11.38 -1.10
C MET A 174 6.75 11.22 -1.27
N ARG A 175 5.99 11.80 -0.34
CA ARG A 175 4.53 11.78 -0.32
C ARG A 175 3.98 13.15 -0.64
N PHE A 176 3.03 13.19 -1.55
CA PHE A 176 2.34 14.41 -2.00
C PHE A 176 0.84 14.27 -1.70
N PRO A 177 0.39 14.56 -0.45
CA PRO A 177 -0.99 14.28 -0.01
C PRO A 177 -2.04 15.00 -0.85
N HIS A 178 -1.80 16.24 -1.23
CA HIS A 178 -2.74 17.02 -2.03
C HIS A 178 -2.79 16.64 -3.52
N HIS A 179 -1.75 15.96 -4.00
CA HIS A 179 -1.66 15.41 -5.36
C HIS A 179 -1.96 13.91 -5.41
N TYR A 180 -2.22 13.28 -4.26
CA TYR A 180 -2.51 11.85 -4.12
C TYR A 180 -1.50 10.92 -4.82
N PHE A 181 -0.22 11.22 -4.71
CA PHE A 181 0.80 10.29 -5.18
C PHE A 181 2.02 10.20 -4.25
N THR A 182 2.77 9.10 -4.40
CA THR A 182 4.01 8.83 -3.66
C THR A 182 5.06 8.27 -4.62
N VAL A 183 6.30 8.73 -4.46
CA VAL A 183 7.48 8.16 -5.13
C VAL A 183 8.34 7.47 -4.07
N ILE A 184 8.71 6.20 -4.33
CA ILE A 184 9.52 5.36 -3.44
C ILE A 184 10.75 4.92 -4.21
N THR A 185 11.93 5.23 -3.69
CA THR A 185 13.22 4.81 -4.25
C THR A 185 14.01 3.96 -3.27
N VAL A 186 14.97 3.17 -3.76
CA VAL A 186 15.96 2.41 -2.96
C VAL A 186 15.34 1.37 -2.01
N SER A 187 14.06 1.13 -2.01
CA SER A 187 13.41 0.15 -1.14
C SER A 187 12.68 -0.92 -1.95
N SER A 188 12.85 -2.18 -1.58
CA SER A 188 12.03 -3.30 -2.06
C SER A 188 11.12 -3.84 -0.94
N TYR A 189 10.84 -3.03 0.08
CA TYR A 189 9.99 -3.43 1.18
C TYR A 189 8.50 -3.21 0.85
N GLN A 190 7.73 -4.29 0.82
CA GLN A 190 6.28 -4.25 0.51
C GLN A 190 5.49 -3.28 1.39
N GLY A 191 5.88 -3.14 2.65
CA GLY A 191 5.23 -2.22 3.57
C GLY A 191 5.27 -0.76 3.12
N GLU A 192 6.25 -0.35 2.30
CA GLU A 192 6.29 1.02 1.76
C GLU A 192 5.19 1.25 0.72
N VAL A 193 4.92 0.28 -0.17
CA VAL A 193 3.80 0.34 -1.14
C VAL A 193 2.47 0.46 -0.40
N LYS A 194 2.23 -0.47 0.53
CA LYS A 194 1.00 -0.49 1.33
C LYS A 194 0.81 0.82 2.09
N LYS A 195 1.83 1.27 2.83
CA LYS A 195 1.74 2.50 3.64
C LYS A 195 1.64 3.77 2.79
N ALA A 196 2.22 3.80 1.59
CA ALA A 196 2.05 4.90 0.66
C ALA A 196 0.57 5.09 0.31
N VAL A 197 -0.09 4.03 -0.17
CA VAL A 197 -1.52 4.09 -0.52
C VAL A 197 -2.38 4.41 0.70
N LEU A 198 -2.17 3.69 1.82
CA LEU A 198 -2.98 3.87 3.03
C LEU A 198 -2.85 5.27 3.64
N THR A 199 -1.71 5.95 3.47
CA THR A 199 -1.56 7.35 3.92
C THR A 199 -2.51 8.28 3.15
N HIS A 200 -2.58 8.14 1.82
CA HIS A 200 -3.51 8.91 1.00
C HIS A 200 -4.96 8.55 1.28
N TRP A 201 -5.23 7.27 1.51
CA TRP A 201 -6.56 6.78 1.86
C TRP A 201 -7.06 7.36 3.19
N ILE A 202 -6.21 7.38 4.24
CA ILE A 202 -6.53 8.00 5.54
C ILE A 202 -6.85 9.49 5.36
N PHE A 203 -6.05 10.20 4.57
CA PHE A 203 -6.28 11.61 4.28
C PHE A 203 -7.62 11.84 3.56
N HIS A 204 -7.98 10.98 2.62
CA HIS A 204 -9.27 10.99 1.95
C HIS A 204 -10.43 10.71 2.91
N VAL A 205 -10.30 9.68 3.76
CA VAL A 205 -11.30 9.36 4.80
C VAL A 205 -11.55 10.57 5.72
N TYR A 206 -10.46 11.22 6.15
CA TYR A 206 -10.55 12.44 6.97
C TYR A 206 -11.32 13.55 6.25
N LYS A 207 -11.02 13.84 5.00
CA LYS A 207 -11.74 14.84 4.19
C LYS A 207 -13.24 14.53 4.04
N ARG A 208 -13.63 13.27 4.18
CA ARG A 208 -15.03 12.81 4.10
C ARG A 208 -15.71 12.65 5.45
N GLY A 209 -15.13 13.23 6.50
CA GLY A 209 -15.70 13.26 7.85
C GLY A 209 -15.56 11.95 8.62
N GLY A 210 -14.59 11.10 8.27
CA GLY A 210 -14.22 9.91 9.00
C GLY A 210 -12.86 10.03 9.67
N THR A 211 -12.42 8.97 10.33
CA THR A 211 -11.09 8.82 10.91
C THR A 211 -10.48 7.52 10.42
N GLY A 212 -9.26 7.57 9.89
CA GLY A 212 -8.49 6.38 9.53
C GLY A 212 -7.61 5.93 10.69
N GLU A 213 -7.82 4.70 11.16
CA GLU A 213 -7.12 4.16 12.33
C GLU A 213 -6.33 2.89 12.00
N HIS A 214 -5.14 2.77 12.59
CA HIS A 214 -4.34 1.55 12.55
C HIS A 214 -4.94 0.52 13.52
N ALA A 215 -5.90 -0.27 13.04
CA ALA A 215 -6.71 -1.17 13.83
C ALA A 215 -7.04 -2.47 13.08
N SER A 216 -7.22 -3.55 13.85
CA SER A 216 -7.85 -4.77 13.36
C SER A 216 -9.36 -4.67 13.58
N LEU A 217 -10.14 -5.24 12.67
CA LEU A 217 -11.60 -5.23 12.72
C LEU A 217 -12.14 -6.66 12.69
N ARG A 218 -12.98 -7.01 13.65
CA ARG A 218 -13.68 -8.29 13.66
C ARG A 218 -15.13 -8.15 14.08
N GLU A 219 -15.93 -9.12 13.67
CA GLU A 219 -17.35 -9.19 13.95
C GLU A 219 -17.64 -10.55 14.59
N PHE A 220 -18.50 -10.59 15.60
CA PHE A 220 -18.93 -11.80 16.27
C PHE A 220 -20.21 -11.58 17.07
N SER A 221 -20.88 -12.67 17.42
CA SER A 221 -22.03 -12.65 18.33
C SER A 221 -21.58 -12.97 19.75
N VAL A 222 -22.01 -12.19 20.73
CA VAL A 222 -21.79 -12.44 22.16
C VAL A 222 -23.10 -12.73 22.85
N LYS A 223 -23.06 -13.59 23.87
CA LYS A 223 -24.19 -13.84 24.75
C LYS A 223 -24.22 -12.81 25.87
N THR A 224 -25.32 -12.09 26.01
CA THR A 224 -25.50 -11.10 27.08
C THR A 224 -25.74 -11.78 28.43
N VAL A 225 -25.71 -11.03 29.51
CA VAL A 225 -26.02 -11.53 30.86
C VAL A 225 -27.45 -12.04 31.00
N GLU A 226 -28.37 -11.51 30.17
CA GLU A 226 -29.75 -11.94 30.05
C GLU A 226 -29.91 -13.21 29.20
N GLY A 227 -28.82 -13.72 28.63
CA GLY A 227 -28.80 -14.93 27.81
C GLY A 227 -29.11 -14.72 26.33
N GLU A 228 -29.32 -13.47 25.88
CA GLU A 228 -29.56 -13.13 24.48
C GLU A 228 -28.30 -13.05 23.68
N TRP A 229 -28.36 -13.37 22.39
CA TRP A 229 -27.24 -13.20 21.45
C TRP A 229 -27.27 -11.83 20.79
N LYS A 230 -26.19 -11.07 20.95
CA LYS A 230 -26.02 -9.76 20.35
C LYS A 230 -24.81 -9.76 19.40
N ARG A 231 -25.03 -9.33 18.16
CA ARG A 231 -23.97 -9.13 17.17
C ARG A 231 -23.23 -7.85 17.46
N ILE A 232 -21.90 -7.91 17.53
CA ILE A 232 -21.03 -6.75 17.75
C ILE A 232 -19.90 -6.70 16.72
N VAL A 233 -19.45 -5.49 16.44
CA VAL A 233 -18.25 -5.21 15.66
C VAL A 233 -17.22 -4.61 16.60
N MET A 234 -16.03 -5.21 16.64
CA MET A 234 -14.94 -4.78 17.52
C MET A 234 -13.76 -4.32 16.70
N ALA A 235 -13.35 -3.06 16.87
CA ALA A 235 -12.10 -2.53 16.40
C ALA A 235 -11.06 -2.57 17.53
N VAL A 236 -9.87 -3.12 17.25
CA VAL A 236 -8.77 -3.22 18.20
C VAL A 236 -7.62 -2.34 17.70
N TRP A 237 -7.33 -1.26 18.42
CA TRP A 237 -6.23 -0.35 18.09
C TRP A 237 -5.27 -0.19 19.27
N GLY A 238 -4.09 0.37 19.01
CA GLY A 238 -3.04 0.59 19.99
C GLY A 238 -1.67 0.74 19.32
N LEU A 239 -0.63 0.96 20.09
CA LEU A 239 0.73 1.12 19.60
C LEU A 239 1.30 -0.17 19.01
N THR A 240 2.39 -0.06 18.25
CA THR A 240 3.12 -1.23 17.76
C THR A 240 3.58 -2.11 18.93
N GLY A 241 3.36 -3.42 18.83
CA GLY A 241 3.73 -4.40 19.87
C GLY A 241 2.70 -4.57 21.00
N THR A 242 1.57 -3.86 21.00
CA THR A 242 0.52 -4.01 22.02
C THR A 242 -0.42 -5.20 21.81
N GLY A 243 -0.21 -5.97 20.73
CA GLY A 243 -1.02 -7.16 20.45
C GLY A 243 -2.28 -6.92 19.63
N LYS A 244 -2.42 -5.79 18.92
CA LYS A 244 -3.59 -5.50 18.06
C LYS A 244 -3.96 -6.65 17.15
N SER A 245 -3.04 -7.06 16.27
CA SER A 245 -3.28 -8.15 15.32
C SER A 245 -3.52 -9.47 16.06
N THR A 246 -2.81 -9.74 17.16
CA THR A 246 -3.03 -10.94 17.96
C THR A 246 -4.48 -11.01 18.46
N HIS A 247 -5.00 -9.95 19.05
CA HIS A 247 -6.38 -9.91 19.56
C HIS A 247 -7.41 -9.74 18.44
N GLY A 248 -7.11 -8.96 17.42
CA GLY A 248 -8.01 -8.72 16.29
C GLY A 248 -8.24 -9.94 15.42
N LEU A 249 -7.20 -10.76 15.23
CA LEU A 249 -7.25 -11.97 14.40
C LEU A 249 -7.53 -13.25 15.20
N TYR A 250 -7.60 -13.16 16.53
CA TYR A 250 -7.83 -14.34 17.36
C TYR A 250 -9.28 -14.80 17.26
N VAL A 251 -9.46 -16.07 16.89
CA VAL A 251 -10.76 -16.74 16.79
C VAL A 251 -10.78 -17.90 17.77
N TRP A 252 -11.80 -17.97 18.60
CA TRP A 252 -12.02 -19.12 19.46
C TRP A 252 -12.44 -20.33 18.63
N THR A 253 -11.72 -21.43 18.82
CA THR A 253 -11.99 -22.75 18.22
C THR A 253 -12.16 -23.78 19.30
N PRO A 254 -12.75 -24.98 19.01
CA PRO A 254 -12.81 -26.06 19.99
C PRO A 254 -11.46 -26.43 20.58
N ASP A 255 -10.38 -26.35 19.80
CA ASP A 255 -9.04 -26.74 20.25
C ASP A 255 -8.38 -25.71 21.17
N ASN A 256 -8.46 -24.41 20.83
CA ASN A 256 -7.83 -23.39 21.68
C ASN A 256 -8.65 -23.06 22.93
N SER A 257 -9.97 -23.29 22.91
CA SER A 257 -10.84 -23.12 24.09
C SER A 257 -10.62 -24.15 25.16
N LYS A 258 -10.15 -25.40 24.84
CA LYS A 258 -9.83 -26.44 25.83
C LYS A 258 -8.88 -25.96 26.92
N LYS A 259 -7.76 -25.34 26.49
CA LYS A 259 -6.79 -24.76 27.43
C LYS A 259 -7.40 -23.72 28.36
N TYR A 260 -8.29 -22.89 27.82
CA TYR A 260 -8.95 -21.84 28.59
C TYR A 260 -9.94 -22.44 29.59
N VAL A 261 -10.65 -23.51 29.21
CA VAL A 261 -11.50 -24.27 30.12
C VAL A 261 -10.70 -24.92 31.25
N GLU A 262 -9.56 -25.54 30.94
CA GLU A 262 -8.66 -26.15 31.94
C GLU A 262 -8.12 -25.13 32.93
N GLU A 263 -7.78 -23.92 32.49
CA GLU A 263 -7.17 -22.89 33.32
C GLU A 263 -8.22 -22.08 34.11
N PHE A 264 -9.36 -21.74 33.49
CA PHE A 264 -10.34 -20.79 34.05
C PHE A 264 -11.72 -21.38 34.30
N GLY A 265 -11.98 -22.63 33.91
CA GLY A 265 -13.28 -23.29 34.07
C GLY A 265 -14.40 -22.72 33.20
N ILE A 266 -14.07 -21.86 32.21
CA ILE A 266 -15.01 -21.16 31.33
C ILE A 266 -14.76 -21.58 29.89
N ASN A 267 -15.81 -22.03 29.20
CA ASN A 267 -15.71 -22.25 27.74
C ASN A 267 -16.11 -20.99 26.97
N PRO A 268 -15.18 -20.34 26.30
CA PRO A 268 -15.51 -19.12 25.52
C PRO A 268 -16.55 -19.34 24.43
N LEU A 269 -16.66 -20.54 23.89
CA LEU A 269 -17.64 -20.87 22.83
C LEU A 269 -19.10 -20.90 23.34
N ASP A 270 -19.33 -20.92 24.66
CA ASP A 270 -20.67 -20.76 25.24
C ASP A 270 -21.16 -19.31 25.21
N TYR A 271 -20.24 -18.37 24.99
CA TYR A 271 -20.48 -16.92 25.04
C TYR A 271 -20.17 -16.21 23.73
N VAL A 272 -19.43 -16.83 22.79
CA VAL A 272 -19.01 -16.22 21.52
C VAL A 272 -19.27 -17.18 20.36
N LYS A 273 -19.89 -16.68 19.29
CA LYS A 273 -20.10 -17.42 18.04
C LYS A 273 -20.04 -16.49 16.83
N ASP A 274 -20.21 -17.02 15.61
CA ASP A 274 -20.26 -16.29 14.33
C ASP A 274 -19.06 -15.35 14.13
N GLN A 275 -17.87 -15.81 14.51
CA GLN A 275 -16.65 -15.00 14.51
C GLN A 275 -16.11 -14.82 13.09
N VAL A 276 -15.98 -13.57 12.64
CA VAL A 276 -15.46 -13.21 11.31
C VAL A 276 -14.42 -12.12 11.45
N ILE A 277 -13.22 -12.35 10.92
CA ILE A 277 -12.20 -11.32 10.75
C ILE A 277 -12.60 -10.50 9.53
N LYS A 278 -12.70 -9.18 9.70
CA LYS A 278 -13.11 -8.25 8.63
C LYS A 278 -11.93 -7.53 8.01
N ASN A 279 -10.94 -7.15 8.80
CA ASN A 279 -9.75 -6.42 8.35
C ASN A 279 -8.64 -6.51 9.40
N ASP A 280 -7.39 -6.45 8.92
CA ASP A 280 -6.22 -6.21 9.79
C ASP A 280 -5.37 -5.12 9.16
N ASP A 281 -4.97 -4.14 9.89
CA ASP A 281 -4.04 -3.04 9.64
C ASP A 281 -4.72 -1.65 9.69
N ILE A 282 -5.56 -1.24 8.73
CA ILE A 282 -6.19 0.10 8.76
C ILE A 282 -7.68 0.02 8.47
N VAL A 283 -8.46 0.77 9.24
CA VAL A 283 -9.90 0.90 9.10
C VAL A 283 -10.31 2.36 9.01
N ALA A 284 -11.39 2.66 8.30
CA ALA A 284 -12.08 3.95 8.32
C ALA A 284 -13.26 3.88 9.28
N ILE A 285 -13.31 4.79 10.22
CA ILE A 285 -14.40 4.94 11.18
C ILE A 285 -15.21 6.18 10.78
N PHE A 286 -16.47 5.97 10.47
CA PHE A 286 -17.44 7.01 10.24
C PHE A 286 -18.51 6.97 11.34
N GLU A 287 -19.35 7.99 11.42
CA GLU A 287 -20.40 8.08 12.44
C GLU A 287 -21.33 6.85 12.47
N ASP A 288 -21.63 6.28 11.30
CA ASP A 288 -22.61 5.21 11.12
C ASP A 288 -21.99 3.82 10.86
N ARG A 289 -20.68 3.73 10.58
CA ARG A 289 -20.03 2.46 10.19
C ARG A 289 -18.54 2.46 10.31
N VAL A 290 -17.96 1.26 10.32
CA VAL A 290 -16.53 1.02 10.17
C VAL A 290 -16.29 0.25 8.86
N ILE A 291 -15.29 0.67 8.08
CA ILE A 291 -14.95 0.12 6.77
C ILE A 291 -13.49 -0.29 6.79
N GLY A 292 -13.19 -1.54 6.41
CA GLY A 292 -11.81 -2.00 6.22
C GLY A 292 -11.17 -1.38 4.96
N SER A 293 -9.84 -1.27 4.98
CA SER A 293 -9.07 -0.78 3.83
C SER A 293 -8.90 -1.84 2.74
N GLU A 294 -8.93 -3.12 3.11
CA GLU A 294 -8.62 -4.28 2.27
C GLU A 294 -9.53 -5.48 2.60
#